data_3221bd7bba7c409f7416d90fed00b23e
#
_entry.id   3221bd7bba7c409f7416d90fed00b23e
#
_cell.length_a   1.000
_cell.length_b   1.000
_cell.length_c   1.000
_cell.angle_alpha   90.00
_cell.angle_beta   90.00
_cell.angle_gamma   90.00
#
_symmetry.space_group_name_H-M   'P 1'
#
loop_
_entity.id
_entity.type
_entity.pdbx_description
1 polymer ?
#
loop_
_entity_poly.entity_id
_entity_poly.type
_entity_poly.pdbx_seq_one_letter_code
_entity_poly.pdbx_strand_id
1 'polypeptide(L)'
;MPEIKIVENPSELGAGTRGSSLGIGALQVVARQRKDDFFGLYERFHVEHQNDMLDFPTIYNYAKRIDGLAEVYQNTVDILNHIYATKDFPLVLSGDHSCAAGTVAGIKRAFPNKRLGVIWIDAHADLHTPYTTPSGNIHGMPLSVILGIDNKENAINVPNPNVVTMWAELLQIGAPSPKIKIQDLVYIGVRDKEPLEEDYMEKHGIRNFTVQEVREKGCEKIAEEVKTKLSECDIVYVSFDVDSMDPEEVSNGTGTPSPDGLTIFEATSLMVNLAAWKKTCCIEFVEINPCLDNKINKMAEVAFDILKVTTHQIENRI
;
A
#
# COMPACT_ATOMS: atom_id res chain seq x y z
N MET A 1 -20.84 17.93 -4.28
CA MET A 1 -20.54 16.99 -3.18
C MET A 1 -19.22 16.34 -3.52
N PRO A 2 -18.42 15.93 -2.56
CA PRO A 2 -17.23 15.13 -2.84
C PRO A 2 -17.61 13.87 -3.62
N GLU A 3 -16.74 13.44 -4.53
CA GLU A 3 -16.91 12.23 -5.33
C GLU A 3 -15.72 11.31 -5.16
N ILE A 4 -15.90 10.03 -5.41
CA ILE A 4 -14.78 9.08 -5.47
C ILE A 4 -14.11 9.21 -6.84
N LYS A 5 -12.78 9.32 -6.83
CA LYS A 5 -11.93 9.28 -8.03
C LYS A 5 -11.01 8.06 -7.93
N ILE A 6 -11.02 7.22 -8.94
CA ILE A 6 -10.14 6.04 -9.00
C ILE A 6 -8.79 6.49 -9.56
N VAL A 7 -7.72 6.16 -8.85
CA VAL A 7 -6.34 6.37 -9.32
C VAL A 7 -5.75 5.01 -9.67
N GLU A 8 -5.44 4.80 -10.93
CA GLU A 8 -4.85 3.56 -11.46
C GLU A 8 -3.33 3.74 -11.60
N ASN A 9 -2.55 3.09 -10.75
CA ASN A 9 -1.09 3.12 -10.75
C ASN A 9 -0.53 1.72 -11.03
N PRO A 10 -0.41 1.29 -12.29
CA PRO A 10 0.03 -0.06 -12.64
C PRO A 10 1.55 -0.26 -12.57
N SER A 11 2.28 0.52 -11.77
CA SER A 11 3.72 0.31 -11.61
C SER A 11 3.99 -1.02 -10.88
N GLU A 12 4.96 -1.77 -11.41
CA GLU A 12 5.52 -2.98 -10.78
C GLU A 12 7.05 -2.92 -10.67
N LEU A 13 7.60 -1.69 -10.68
CA LEU A 13 9.04 -1.46 -10.65
C LEU A 13 9.72 -1.92 -9.37
N GLY A 14 8.99 -1.84 -8.25
CA GLY A 14 9.48 -2.25 -6.94
C GLY A 14 9.34 -3.74 -6.67
N ALA A 15 8.53 -4.46 -7.45
CA ALA A 15 8.25 -5.86 -7.24
C ALA A 15 9.44 -6.78 -7.52
N GLY A 16 9.44 -7.94 -6.85
CA GLY A 16 10.37 -9.04 -7.12
C GLY A 16 9.93 -9.94 -8.28
N THR A 17 8.63 -9.92 -8.62
CA THR A 17 7.98 -10.71 -9.66
C THR A 17 7.26 -9.82 -10.65
N ARG A 18 7.00 -10.32 -11.88
CA ARG A 18 6.21 -9.61 -12.90
C ARG A 18 4.74 -10.02 -12.80
N GLY A 19 3.85 -9.10 -13.13
CA GLY A 19 2.43 -9.35 -13.31
C GLY A 19 1.48 -8.54 -12.41
N SER A 20 1.96 -7.89 -11.36
CA SER A 20 1.11 -7.04 -10.53
C SER A 20 0.60 -5.79 -11.28
N SER A 21 1.30 -5.33 -12.30
CA SER A 21 0.82 -4.30 -13.23
C SER A 21 -0.48 -4.66 -13.95
N LEU A 22 -0.79 -5.96 -14.07
CA LEU A 22 -2.02 -6.48 -14.67
C LEU A 22 -3.18 -6.59 -13.68
N GLY A 23 -2.95 -6.34 -12.39
CA GLY A 23 -3.95 -6.47 -11.32
C GLY A 23 -5.18 -5.62 -11.56
N ILE A 24 -5.00 -4.36 -11.97
CA ILE A 24 -6.11 -3.44 -12.30
C ILE A 24 -6.93 -3.99 -13.46
N GLY A 25 -6.27 -4.48 -14.51
CA GLY A 25 -6.92 -5.13 -15.64
C GLY A 25 -7.68 -6.39 -15.24
N ALA A 26 -7.14 -7.17 -14.29
CA ALA A 26 -7.81 -8.34 -13.75
C ALA A 26 -9.11 -7.99 -13.00
N LEU A 27 -9.12 -6.92 -12.20
CA LEU A 27 -10.34 -6.38 -11.55
C LEU A 27 -11.38 -5.94 -12.60
N GLN A 28 -10.95 -5.26 -13.66
CA GLN A 28 -11.83 -4.83 -14.76
C GLN A 28 -12.42 -6.02 -15.52
N VAL A 29 -11.66 -7.12 -15.70
CA VAL A 29 -12.16 -8.37 -16.27
C VAL A 29 -13.24 -8.97 -15.41
N VAL A 30 -13.07 -9.03 -14.07
CA VAL A 30 -14.09 -9.51 -13.12
C VAL A 30 -15.36 -8.69 -13.23
N ALA A 31 -15.26 -7.36 -13.20
CA ALA A 31 -16.41 -6.46 -13.35
C ALA A 31 -17.18 -6.75 -14.64
N ARG A 32 -16.47 -6.86 -15.76
CA ARG A 32 -17.08 -7.16 -17.07
C ARG A 32 -17.77 -8.51 -17.12
N GLN A 33 -17.15 -9.56 -16.56
CA GLN A 33 -17.73 -10.91 -16.49
C GLN A 33 -19.02 -10.92 -15.67
N ARG A 34 -19.06 -10.13 -14.60
CA ARG A 34 -20.24 -9.99 -13.72
C ARG A 34 -21.28 -9.00 -14.26
N LYS A 35 -21.03 -8.35 -15.40
CA LYS A 35 -21.85 -7.26 -15.95
C LYS A 35 -22.03 -6.10 -14.96
N ASP A 36 -20.97 -5.82 -14.20
CA ASP A 36 -20.92 -4.76 -13.21
C ASP A 36 -20.31 -3.51 -13.86
N ASP A 37 -20.94 -2.37 -13.69
CA ASP A 37 -20.52 -1.09 -14.27
C ASP A 37 -19.61 -0.26 -13.38
N PHE A 38 -19.11 -0.83 -12.27
CA PHE A 38 -18.31 -0.18 -11.24
C PHE A 38 -17.27 0.80 -11.82
N PHE A 39 -16.42 0.35 -12.75
CA PHE A 39 -15.39 1.21 -13.34
C PHE A 39 -15.93 2.30 -14.27
N GLY A 40 -17.19 2.24 -14.64
CA GLY A 40 -17.89 3.27 -15.42
C GLY A 40 -18.55 4.35 -14.56
N LEU A 41 -18.71 4.10 -13.26
CA LEU A 41 -19.37 5.02 -12.33
C LEU A 41 -18.45 6.14 -11.85
N TYR A 42 -17.13 5.93 -11.87
CA TYR A 42 -16.14 6.85 -11.29
C TYR A 42 -15.18 7.39 -12.35
N GLU A 43 -14.79 8.65 -12.22
CA GLU A 43 -13.71 9.21 -13.01
C GLU A 43 -12.39 8.53 -12.63
N ARG A 44 -11.57 8.22 -13.64
CA ARG A 44 -10.32 7.47 -13.49
C ARG A 44 -9.14 8.31 -13.92
N PHE A 45 -8.11 8.32 -13.09
CA PHE A 45 -6.83 8.94 -13.34
C PHE A 45 -5.76 7.86 -13.49
N HIS A 46 -4.96 7.94 -14.54
CA HIS A 46 -3.90 6.98 -14.81
C HIS A 46 -2.54 7.60 -14.45
N VAL A 47 -1.80 6.91 -13.58
CA VAL A 47 -0.43 7.27 -13.27
C VAL A 47 0.48 6.74 -14.38
N GLU A 48 1.28 7.62 -14.98
CA GLU A 48 2.33 7.19 -15.89
C GLU A 48 3.36 6.35 -15.14
N HIS A 49 3.63 5.15 -15.64
CA HIS A 49 4.55 4.19 -15.06
C HIS A 49 5.78 4.01 -15.95
N GLN A 50 6.84 3.43 -15.36
CA GLN A 50 8.12 3.20 -16.02
C GLN A 50 8.44 1.70 -16.17
N ASN A 51 7.42 0.84 -16.33
CA ASN A 51 7.58 -0.61 -16.33
C ASN A 51 8.52 -1.13 -17.44
N ASP A 52 8.71 -0.38 -18.54
CA ASP A 52 9.66 -0.72 -19.59
C ASP A 52 11.12 -0.81 -19.07
N MET A 53 11.43 -0.15 -17.95
CA MET A 53 12.74 -0.27 -17.29
C MET A 53 13.00 -1.68 -16.75
N LEU A 54 11.97 -2.51 -16.57
CA LEU A 54 12.12 -3.90 -16.14
C LEU A 54 12.80 -4.79 -17.18
N ASP A 55 12.79 -4.39 -18.44
CA ASP A 55 13.45 -5.12 -19.53
C ASP A 55 14.97 -4.85 -19.60
N PHE A 56 15.46 -3.90 -18.78
CA PHE A 56 16.86 -3.51 -18.78
C PHE A 56 17.53 -3.70 -17.41
N PRO A 57 18.86 -3.94 -17.38
CA PRO A 57 19.63 -3.98 -16.14
C PRO A 57 19.56 -2.64 -15.40
N THR A 58 19.52 -2.67 -14.08
CA THR A 58 19.63 -1.47 -13.23
C THR A 58 21.04 -1.34 -12.67
N ILE A 59 21.51 -0.09 -12.52
CA ILE A 59 22.75 0.24 -11.84
C ILE A 59 22.54 0.45 -10.33
N TYR A 60 21.31 0.50 -9.89
CA TYR A 60 20.91 0.75 -8.50
C TYR A 60 20.82 -0.57 -7.74
N ASN A 61 21.95 -1.00 -7.14
CA ASN A 61 21.94 -2.16 -6.24
C ASN A 61 21.19 -1.83 -4.96
N TYR A 62 20.53 -2.80 -4.34
CA TYR A 62 19.77 -2.64 -3.10
C TYR A 62 18.64 -1.60 -3.11
N ALA A 63 18.34 -1.00 -4.27
CA ALA A 63 17.17 -0.16 -4.52
C ALA A 63 16.87 -0.15 -6.03
N LYS A 64 16.51 -1.32 -6.53
CA LYS A 64 16.35 -1.57 -7.97
C LYS A 64 15.36 -0.60 -8.59
N ARG A 65 15.78 0.09 -9.67
CA ARG A 65 14.93 1.03 -10.46
C ARG A 65 14.34 2.18 -9.63
N ILE A 66 15.07 2.61 -8.60
CA ILE A 66 14.64 3.72 -7.74
C ILE A 66 14.42 5.03 -8.53
N ASP A 67 15.17 5.23 -9.60
CA ASP A 67 15.03 6.36 -10.53
C ASP A 67 13.65 6.37 -11.21
N GLY A 68 13.21 5.25 -11.76
CA GLY A 68 11.86 5.13 -12.33
C GLY A 68 10.76 5.27 -11.30
N LEU A 69 10.96 4.72 -10.08
CA LEU A 69 10.00 4.90 -8.99
C LEU A 69 9.88 6.35 -8.53
N ALA A 70 10.96 7.12 -8.55
CA ALA A 70 10.90 8.55 -8.23
C ALA A 70 9.97 9.31 -9.19
N GLU A 71 9.98 8.97 -10.49
CA GLU A 71 9.05 9.53 -11.47
C GLU A 71 7.60 9.10 -11.20
N VAL A 72 7.37 7.81 -10.93
CA VAL A 72 6.04 7.30 -10.59
C VAL A 72 5.48 7.98 -9.35
N TYR A 73 6.32 8.21 -8.32
CA TYR A 73 5.89 8.92 -7.11
C TYR A 73 5.51 10.36 -7.41
N GLN A 74 6.29 11.06 -8.24
CA GLN A 74 5.98 12.46 -8.62
C GLN A 74 4.65 12.51 -9.38
N ASN A 75 4.42 11.62 -10.36
CA ASN A 75 3.17 11.53 -11.11
C ASN A 75 1.97 11.26 -10.19
N THR A 76 2.14 10.35 -9.20
CA THR A 76 1.10 10.07 -8.19
C THR A 76 0.81 11.29 -7.33
N VAL A 77 1.84 12.03 -6.89
CA VAL A 77 1.70 13.26 -6.11
C VAL A 77 0.88 14.31 -6.87
N ASP A 78 1.15 14.49 -8.15
CA ASP A 78 0.47 15.51 -8.97
C ASP A 78 -1.01 15.18 -9.17
N ILE A 79 -1.34 13.91 -9.43
CA ILE A 79 -2.72 13.43 -9.55
C ILE A 79 -3.47 13.60 -8.22
N LEU A 80 -2.90 13.15 -7.10
CA LEU A 80 -3.56 13.25 -5.80
C LEU A 80 -3.75 14.70 -5.37
N ASN A 81 -2.78 15.58 -5.66
CA ASN A 81 -2.91 16.99 -5.38
C ASN A 81 -4.08 17.62 -6.18
N HIS A 82 -4.27 17.21 -7.44
CA HIS A 82 -5.41 17.62 -8.24
C HIS A 82 -6.74 17.16 -7.63
N ILE A 83 -6.85 15.88 -7.27
CA ILE A 83 -8.07 15.28 -6.69
C ILE A 83 -8.43 15.97 -5.35
N TYR A 84 -7.46 16.19 -4.47
CA TYR A 84 -7.73 16.85 -3.20
C TYR A 84 -8.07 18.35 -3.33
N ALA A 85 -7.62 19.01 -4.41
CA ALA A 85 -7.99 20.39 -4.68
C ALA A 85 -9.50 20.54 -4.97
N THR A 86 -10.12 19.50 -5.54
CA THR A 86 -11.60 19.44 -5.76
C THR A 86 -12.35 18.89 -4.56
N LYS A 87 -11.64 18.49 -3.50
CA LYS A 87 -12.16 17.87 -2.26
C LYS A 87 -12.76 16.47 -2.49
N ASP A 88 -12.37 15.81 -3.56
CA ASP A 88 -12.78 14.46 -3.88
C ASP A 88 -11.96 13.43 -3.10
N PHE A 89 -12.45 12.18 -3.09
CA PHE A 89 -11.83 11.07 -2.38
C PHE A 89 -11.06 10.19 -3.35
N PRO A 90 -9.71 10.07 -3.22
CA PRO A 90 -8.94 9.15 -4.03
C PRO A 90 -9.09 7.71 -3.51
N LEU A 91 -9.48 6.80 -4.40
CA LEU A 91 -9.43 5.36 -4.24
C LEU A 91 -8.35 4.84 -5.19
N VAL A 92 -7.24 4.36 -4.61
CA VAL A 92 -6.04 4.03 -5.38
C VAL A 92 -5.98 2.52 -5.62
N LEU A 93 -5.68 2.13 -6.86
CA LEU A 93 -5.42 0.76 -7.26
C LEU A 93 -4.00 0.72 -7.81
N SER A 94 -3.12 0.01 -7.14
CA SER A 94 -1.69 -0.02 -7.50
C SER A 94 -1.23 -1.42 -7.89
N GLY A 95 -0.14 -1.47 -8.63
CA GLY A 95 0.54 -2.71 -8.97
C GLY A 95 1.25 -3.29 -7.76
N ASP A 96 2.47 -2.85 -7.47
CA ASP A 96 3.22 -3.30 -6.29
C ASP A 96 3.13 -2.31 -5.11
N HIS A 97 3.49 -2.77 -3.91
CA HIS A 97 3.32 -2.00 -2.68
C HIS A 97 4.28 -0.80 -2.57
N SER A 98 5.35 -0.72 -3.38
CA SER A 98 6.21 0.47 -3.42
C SER A 98 5.45 1.75 -3.75
N CYS A 99 4.36 1.65 -4.52
CA CYS A 99 3.51 2.76 -4.95
C CYS A 99 2.91 3.55 -3.77
N ALA A 100 2.67 2.88 -2.64
CA ALA A 100 2.07 3.49 -1.44
C ALA A 100 2.88 4.67 -0.89
N ALA A 101 4.21 4.66 -1.05
CA ALA A 101 5.02 5.80 -0.62
C ALA A 101 4.75 7.05 -1.47
N GLY A 102 4.48 6.89 -2.77
CA GLY A 102 4.04 7.97 -3.66
C GLY A 102 2.64 8.49 -3.26
N THR A 103 1.72 7.58 -2.92
CA THR A 103 0.38 7.93 -2.44
C THR A 103 0.45 8.75 -1.15
N VAL A 104 1.22 8.30 -0.15
CA VAL A 104 1.42 9.04 1.10
C VAL A 104 2.10 10.38 0.87
N ALA A 105 3.06 10.44 -0.07
CA ALA A 105 3.71 11.69 -0.46
C ALA A 105 2.70 12.71 -1.05
N GLY A 106 1.77 12.25 -1.89
CA GLY A 106 0.68 13.06 -2.45
C GLY A 106 -0.28 13.56 -1.37
N ILE A 107 -0.67 12.71 -0.43
CA ILE A 107 -1.51 13.11 0.72
C ILE A 107 -0.81 14.21 1.52
N LYS A 108 0.47 14.05 1.84
CA LYS A 108 1.23 15.05 2.60
C LYS A 108 1.47 16.34 1.83
N ARG A 109 1.56 16.27 0.51
CA ARG A 109 1.62 17.47 -0.35
C ARG A 109 0.33 18.27 -0.27
N ALA A 110 -0.82 17.59 -0.34
CA ALA A 110 -2.15 18.22 -0.26
C ALA A 110 -2.47 18.74 1.15
N PHE A 111 -2.00 18.04 2.18
CA PHE A 111 -2.31 18.36 3.59
C PHE A 111 -1.03 18.51 4.44
N PRO A 112 -0.14 19.49 4.16
CA PRO A 112 1.18 19.58 4.81
C PRO A 112 1.11 19.72 6.32
N ASN A 113 0.06 20.37 6.85
CA ASN A 113 -0.10 20.65 8.26
C ASN A 113 -0.96 19.63 9.01
N LYS A 114 -1.55 18.64 8.31
CA LYS A 114 -2.35 17.60 8.95
C LYS A 114 -1.44 16.49 9.49
N ARG A 115 -1.75 16.00 10.69
CA ARG A 115 -1.15 14.78 11.25
C ARG A 115 -1.78 13.57 10.57
N LEU A 116 -0.98 12.86 9.79
CA LEU A 116 -1.41 11.69 9.02
C LEU A 116 -1.13 10.43 9.83
N GLY A 117 -2.12 9.56 9.94
CA GLY A 117 -1.98 8.18 10.39
C GLY A 117 -1.94 7.23 9.21
N VAL A 118 -1.24 6.11 9.36
CA VAL A 118 -1.15 5.03 8.37
C VAL A 118 -1.62 3.72 8.99
N ILE A 119 -2.57 3.08 8.32
CA ILE A 119 -2.99 1.70 8.60
C ILE A 119 -2.49 0.84 7.45
N TRP A 120 -1.69 -0.17 7.80
CA TRP A 120 -1.02 -1.08 6.88
C TRP A 120 -1.55 -2.49 7.11
N ILE A 121 -2.43 -2.96 6.22
CA ILE A 121 -3.02 -4.30 6.27
C ILE A 121 -2.23 -5.16 5.29
N ASP A 122 -1.41 -6.08 5.82
CA ASP A 122 -0.36 -6.74 5.08
C ASP A 122 0.12 -8.01 5.80
N ALA A 123 0.73 -8.94 5.06
CA ALA A 123 1.52 -10.01 5.64
C ALA A 123 2.91 -9.55 6.08
N HIS A 124 3.47 -8.52 5.41
CA HIS A 124 4.85 -8.08 5.51
C HIS A 124 4.99 -6.74 6.25
N ALA A 125 6.20 -6.44 6.70
CA ALA A 125 6.46 -5.20 7.45
C ALA A 125 6.85 -4.02 6.57
N ASP A 126 7.42 -4.25 5.38
CA ASP A 126 7.81 -3.26 4.38
C ASP A 126 8.67 -2.11 4.92
N LEU A 127 9.54 -2.46 5.88
CA LEU A 127 10.44 -1.55 6.61
C LEU A 127 11.92 -1.67 6.20
N HIS A 128 12.20 -2.41 5.13
CA HIS A 128 13.56 -2.46 4.62
C HIS A 128 14.03 -1.11 4.08
N THR A 129 15.33 -0.97 3.99
CA THR A 129 16.02 0.16 3.37
C THR A 129 17.07 -0.38 2.41
N PRO A 130 17.71 0.44 1.57
CA PRO A 130 18.85 -0.03 0.79
C PRO A 130 19.99 -0.65 1.62
N TYR A 131 20.06 -0.30 2.91
CA TYR A 131 21.09 -0.82 3.82
C TYR A 131 20.72 -2.18 4.43
N THR A 132 19.44 -2.54 4.49
CA THR A 132 18.95 -3.73 5.19
C THR A 132 18.26 -4.76 4.30
N THR A 133 17.93 -4.40 3.07
CA THR A 133 17.17 -5.29 2.17
C THR A 133 17.97 -6.51 1.73
N PRO A 134 17.38 -7.72 1.75
CA PRO A 134 18.01 -8.90 1.17
C PRO A 134 17.95 -8.93 -0.36
N SER A 135 16.95 -8.29 -0.96
CA SER A 135 16.66 -8.40 -2.40
C SER A 135 17.00 -7.15 -3.22
N GLY A 136 16.92 -5.97 -2.63
CA GLY A 136 16.96 -4.68 -3.32
C GLY A 136 15.65 -4.29 -4.02
N ASN A 137 14.58 -5.07 -3.86
CA ASN A 137 13.26 -4.75 -4.39
C ASN A 137 12.56 -3.73 -3.48
N ILE A 138 12.02 -2.65 -4.05
CA ILE A 138 11.55 -1.51 -3.26
C ILE A 138 10.13 -1.73 -2.70
N HIS A 139 9.39 -2.74 -3.18
CA HIS A 139 8.08 -3.05 -2.58
C HIS A 139 8.18 -3.38 -1.07
N GLY A 140 9.31 -3.88 -0.59
CA GLY A 140 9.58 -4.08 0.83
C GLY A 140 10.14 -2.86 1.58
N MET A 141 10.08 -1.62 1.00
CA MET A 141 10.69 -0.42 1.56
C MET A 141 9.75 0.80 1.73
N PRO A 142 8.49 0.77 1.28
CA PRO A 142 7.67 1.99 1.22
C PRO A 142 7.49 2.66 2.58
N LEU A 143 7.36 1.90 3.66
CA LEU A 143 7.23 2.48 4.99
C LEU A 143 8.51 3.16 5.48
N SER A 144 9.69 2.69 5.06
CA SER A 144 10.95 3.38 5.32
C SER A 144 11.03 4.72 4.60
N VAL A 145 10.52 4.79 3.37
CA VAL A 145 10.38 6.08 2.65
C VAL A 145 9.43 7.02 3.39
N ILE A 146 8.29 6.52 3.84
CA ILE A 146 7.26 7.29 4.55
C ILE A 146 7.79 7.82 5.88
N LEU A 147 8.51 6.98 6.63
CA LEU A 147 9.08 7.30 7.94
C LEU A 147 10.39 8.08 7.87
N GLY A 148 11.03 8.12 6.70
CA GLY A 148 12.31 8.81 6.51
C GLY A 148 13.48 8.13 7.20
N ILE A 149 13.48 6.81 7.23
CA ILE A 149 14.51 6.02 7.89
C ILE A 149 15.45 5.37 6.88
N ASP A 150 16.72 5.23 7.25
CA ASP A 150 17.72 4.49 6.48
C ASP A 150 18.29 3.26 7.23
N ASN A 151 18.07 3.18 8.52
CA ASN A 151 18.50 2.06 9.39
C ASN A 151 19.97 1.66 9.19
N LYS A 152 20.85 2.65 9.00
CA LYS A 152 22.29 2.45 8.73
C LYS A 152 23.03 1.78 9.88
N GLU A 153 22.58 1.97 11.10
CA GLU A 153 23.17 1.35 12.29
C GLU A 153 23.11 -0.19 12.24
N ASN A 154 22.14 -0.74 11.50
CA ASN A 154 21.95 -2.18 11.32
C ASN A 154 22.27 -2.63 9.87
N ALA A 155 23.10 -1.87 9.16
CA ALA A 155 23.40 -2.13 7.77
C ALA A 155 24.06 -3.50 7.54
N ILE A 156 23.49 -4.29 6.65
CA ILE A 156 24.06 -5.52 6.09
C ILE A 156 24.54 -5.33 4.65
N ASN A 157 24.19 -4.21 4.03
CA ASN A 157 24.53 -3.86 2.66
C ASN A 157 25.35 -2.58 2.61
N VAL A 158 26.10 -2.43 1.50
CA VAL A 158 26.82 -1.19 1.16
C VAL A 158 26.24 -0.68 -0.18
N PRO A 159 25.19 0.15 -0.15
CA PRO A 159 24.63 0.75 -1.36
C PRO A 159 25.65 1.62 -2.08
N ASN A 160 25.64 1.58 -3.42
CA ASN A 160 26.52 2.46 -4.20
C ASN A 160 26.12 3.94 -4.06
N PRO A 161 27.01 4.90 -4.40
CA PRO A 161 26.73 6.33 -4.25
C PRO A 161 25.47 6.81 -4.98
N ASN A 162 25.15 6.20 -6.13
CA ASN A 162 23.94 6.57 -6.87
C ASN A 162 22.66 6.19 -6.10
N VAL A 163 22.65 5.01 -5.46
CA VAL A 163 21.53 4.59 -4.59
C VAL A 163 21.38 5.55 -3.42
N VAL A 164 22.49 5.92 -2.77
CA VAL A 164 22.46 6.83 -1.62
C VAL A 164 21.85 8.18 -2.00
N THR A 165 22.26 8.72 -3.16
CA THR A 165 21.72 9.99 -3.67
C THR A 165 20.23 9.86 -4.00
N MET A 166 19.84 8.87 -4.79
CA MET A 166 18.45 8.66 -5.19
C MET A 166 17.54 8.36 -4.00
N TRP A 167 18.03 7.61 -2.99
CA TRP A 167 17.27 7.37 -1.76
C TRP A 167 16.98 8.69 -1.03
N ALA A 168 17.98 9.56 -0.90
CA ALA A 168 17.80 10.87 -0.27
C ALA A 168 16.81 11.75 -1.05
N GLU A 169 16.83 11.69 -2.38
CA GLU A 169 15.86 12.40 -3.24
C GLU A 169 14.45 11.83 -3.08
N LEU A 170 14.30 10.50 -3.08
CA LEU A 170 13.01 9.81 -2.91
C LEU A 170 12.30 10.23 -1.62
N LEU A 171 13.09 10.40 -0.53
CA LEU A 171 12.57 10.86 0.76
C LEU A 171 12.00 12.29 0.72
N GLN A 172 12.32 13.10 -0.29
CA GLN A 172 11.87 14.50 -0.42
C GLN A 172 10.61 14.65 -1.28
N ILE A 173 10.24 13.65 -2.08
CA ILE A 173 9.11 13.74 -3.02
C ILE A 173 7.80 14.05 -2.28
N GLY A 174 7.03 14.99 -2.82
CA GLY A 174 5.75 15.47 -2.29
C GLY A 174 5.91 16.33 -1.04
N ALA A 175 6.55 15.82 -0.01
CA ALA A 175 6.92 16.51 1.22
C ALA A 175 8.17 15.83 1.82
N PRO A 176 9.05 16.57 2.54
CA PRO A 176 10.17 15.96 3.24
C PRO A 176 9.72 14.87 4.21
N SER A 177 10.46 13.76 4.27
CA SER A 177 10.26 12.74 5.30
C SER A 177 10.89 13.18 6.64
N PRO A 178 10.37 12.75 7.81
CA PRO A 178 9.24 11.81 7.95
C PRO A 178 7.88 12.42 7.57
N LYS A 179 7.11 11.69 6.78
CA LYS A 179 5.75 12.08 6.38
C LYS A 179 4.71 11.81 7.48
N ILE A 180 5.02 10.86 8.35
CA ILE A 180 4.24 10.51 9.54
C ILE A 180 5.16 10.35 10.75
N LYS A 181 4.60 10.39 11.95
CA LYS A 181 5.32 9.97 13.15
C LYS A 181 5.26 8.45 13.27
N ILE A 182 6.29 7.82 13.84
CA ILE A 182 6.35 6.36 13.95
C ILE A 182 5.20 5.78 14.77
N GLN A 183 4.73 6.50 15.80
CA GLN A 183 3.58 6.10 16.61
C GLN A 183 2.23 6.19 15.89
N ASP A 184 2.20 6.82 14.70
CA ASP A 184 1.01 6.98 13.86
C ASP A 184 0.93 5.89 12.76
N LEU A 185 1.84 4.92 12.80
CA LEU A 185 1.80 3.70 12.01
C LEU A 185 1.17 2.57 12.83
N VAL A 186 0.21 1.87 12.22
CA VAL A 186 -0.43 0.68 12.77
C VAL A 186 -0.48 -0.41 11.72
N TYR A 187 -0.04 -1.60 12.08
CA TYR A 187 -0.16 -2.80 11.26
C TYR A 187 -1.38 -3.64 11.65
N ILE A 188 -1.92 -4.34 10.65
CA ILE A 188 -2.90 -5.41 10.84
C ILE A 188 -2.48 -6.61 10.00
N GLY A 189 -2.20 -7.75 10.63
CA GLY A 189 -1.96 -9.01 9.96
C GLY A 189 -0.50 -9.34 9.66
N VAL A 190 0.45 -8.45 9.98
CA VAL A 190 1.88 -8.67 9.71
C VAL A 190 2.38 -9.88 10.48
N ARG A 191 2.95 -10.86 9.74
CA ARG A 191 3.37 -12.17 10.25
C ARG A 191 4.65 -12.70 9.61
N ASP A 192 4.96 -12.27 8.39
CA ASP A 192 6.19 -12.60 7.66
C ASP A 192 7.12 -11.37 7.67
N LYS A 193 8.14 -11.42 8.51
CA LYS A 193 9.07 -10.31 8.78
C LYS A 193 10.49 -10.81 8.77
N GLU A 194 11.37 -10.03 8.19
CA GLU A 194 12.80 -10.25 8.34
C GLU A 194 13.28 -9.81 9.74
N PRO A 195 14.36 -10.42 10.30
CA PRO A 195 14.81 -10.09 11.65
C PRO A 195 15.08 -8.62 11.89
N LEU A 196 15.65 -7.89 10.92
CA LEU A 196 15.94 -6.46 11.06
C LEU A 196 14.68 -5.58 11.08
N GLU A 197 13.61 -6.03 10.46
CA GLU A 197 12.30 -5.37 10.51
C GLU A 197 11.64 -5.62 11.88
N GLU A 198 11.68 -6.87 12.35
CA GLU A 198 11.16 -7.24 13.67
C GLU A 198 11.84 -6.45 14.79
N ASP A 199 13.18 -6.42 14.81
CA ASP A 199 13.97 -5.63 15.74
C ASP A 199 13.58 -4.13 15.71
N TYR A 200 13.36 -3.58 14.49
CA TYR A 200 12.95 -2.19 14.33
C TYR A 200 11.56 -1.94 14.88
N MET A 201 10.59 -2.82 14.58
CA MET A 201 9.23 -2.74 15.09
C MET A 201 9.19 -2.79 16.62
N GLU A 202 9.92 -3.73 17.23
CA GLU A 202 10.00 -3.89 18.69
C GLU A 202 10.65 -2.69 19.37
N LYS A 203 11.83 -2.25 18.87
CA LYS A 203 12.58 -1.09 19.37
C LYS A 203 11.72 0.18 19.44
N HIS A 204 10.84 0.36 18.45
CA HIS A 204 10.02 1.56 18.34
C HIS A 204 8.57 1.38 18.81
N GLY A 205 8.21 0.19 19.29
CA GLY A 205 6.88 -0.12 19.80
C GLY A 205 5.78 0.07 18.76
N ILE A 206 6.05 -0.28 17.50
CA ILE A 206 5.05 -0.17 16.43
C ILE A 206 3.97 -1.22 16.66
N ARG A 207 2.72 -0.80 16.73
CA ARG A 207 1.59 -1.69 17.02
C ARG A 207 1.24 -2.54 15.80
N ASN A 208 1.31 -3.85 15.95
CA ASN A 208 0.75 -4.81 15.01
C ASN A 208 -0.43 -5.55 15.68
N PHE A 209 -1.61 -5.47 15.08
CA PHE A 209 -2.75 -6.33 15.42
C PHE A 209 -2.61 -7.62 14.64
N THR A 210 -2.24 -8.69 15.32
CA THR A 210 -2.00 -9.98 14.67
C THR A 210 -3.30 -10.60 14.16
N VAL A 211 -3.20 -11.52 13.20
CA VAL A 211 -4.35 -12.31 12.71
C VAL A 211 -5.06 -13.04 13.87
N GLN A 212 -4.28 -13.56 14.83
CA GLN A 212 -4.84 -14.19 16.03
C GLN A 212 -5.68 -13.20 16.84
N GLU A 213 -5.20 -11.98 17.07
CA GLU A 213 -5.98 -10.95 17.78
C GLU A 213 -7.27 -10.56 17.03
N VAL A 214 -7.22 -10.51 15.68
CA VAL A 214 -8.41 -10.27 14.85
C VAL A 214 -9.45 -11.38 15.10
N ARG A 215 -9.03 -12.64 15.12
CA ARG A 215 -9.91 -13.80 15.38
C ARG A 215 -10.47 -13.81 16.79
N GLU A 216 -9.65 -13.50 17.79
CA GLU A 216 -10.06 -13.52 19.21
C GLU A 216 -10.98 -12.36 19.57
N LYS A 217 -10.70 -11.15 19.08
CA LYS A 217 -11.42 -9.93 19.46
C LYS A 217 -12.57 -9.58 18.51
N GLY A 218 -12.47 -10.02 17.25
CA GLY A 218 -13.37 -9.64 16.16
C GLY A 218 -12.97 -8.34 15.47
N CYS A 219 -13.28 -8.25 14.17
CA CYS A 219 -12.86 -7.17 13.29
C CYS A 219 -13.34 -5.77 13.71
N GLU A 220 -14.58 -5.67 14.24
CA GLU A 220 -15.15 -4.42 14.73
C GLU A 220 -14.33 -3.88 15.91
N LYS A 221 -13.98 -4.76 16.86
CA LYS A 221 -13.19 -4.37 18.04
C LYS A 221 -11.78 -3.94 17.64
N ILE A 222 -11.15 -4.67 16.72
CA ILE A 222 -9.84 -4.28 16.18
C ILE A 222 -9.91 -2.91 15.49
N ALA A 223 -10.91 -2.68 14.65
CA ALA A 223 -11.09 -1.37 14.00
C ALA A 223 -11.25 -0.24 15.03
N GLU A 224 -11.99 -0.45 16.13
CA GLU A 224 -12.13 0.54 17.22
C GLU A 224 -10.80 0.76 17.97
N GLU A 225 -10.02 -0.29 18.23
CA GLU A 225 -8.70 -0.14 18.84
C GLU A 225 -7.73 0.63 17.93
N VAL A 226 -7.75 0.38 16.61
CA VAL A 226 -7.00 1.13 15.60
C VAL A 226 -7.40 2.61 15.59
N LYS A 227 -8.70 2.91 15.54
CA LYS A 227 -9.23 4.28 15.61
C LYS A 227 -8.81 4.99 16.89
N THR A 228 -8.80 4.28 18.01
CA THR A 228 -8.35 4.80 19.30
C THR A 228 -6.86 5.12 19.26
N LYS A 229 -6.04 4.22 18.74
CA LYS A 229 -4.59 4.40 18.61
C LYS A 229 -4.25 5.62 17.75
N LEU A 230 -4.98 5.84 16.65
CA LEU A 230 -4.78 6.95 15.71
C LEU A 230 -5.70 8.16 16.00
N SER A 231 -6.27 8.24 17.20
CA SER A 231 -7.24 9.29 17.56
C SER A 231 -6.69 10.71 17.43
N GLU A 232 -5.39 10.90 17.63
CA GLU A 232 -4.72 12.22 17.49
C GLU A 232 -4.39 12.59 16.05
N CYS A 233 -4.51 11.65 15.08
CA CYS A 233 -4.31 11.96 13.67
C CYS A 233 -5.52 12.76 13.15
N ASP A 234 -5.27 13.72 12.27
CA ASP A 234 -6.33 14.51 11.62
C ASP A 234 -6.97 13.72 10.48
N ILE A 235 -6.14 12.98 9.74
CA ILE A 235 -6.50 12.18 8.58
C ILE A 235 -5.77 10.85 8.62
N VAL A 236 -6.29 9.84 7.91
CA VAL A 236 -5.72 8.48 7.90
C VAL A 236 -5.72 7.93 6.48
N TYR A 237 -4.62 7.31 6.12
CA TYR A 237 -4.46 6.50 4.92
C TYR A 237 -4.55 5.01 5.28
N VAL A 238 -5.22 4.22 4.45
CA VAL A 238 -5.33 2.77 4.60
C VAL A 238 -4.73 2.10 3.37
N SER A 239 -3.70 1.29 3.58
CA SER A 239 -3.15 0.39 2.58
C SER A 239 -3.68 -1.02 2.81
N PHE A 240 -4.16 -1.66 1.76
CA PHE A 240 -4.62 -3.04 1.76
C PHE A 240 -3.82 -3.85 0.75
N ASP A 241 -2.85 -4.60 1.26
CA ASP A 241 -2.17 -5.63 0.49
C ASP A 241 -3.04 -6.89 0.47
N VAL A 242 -3.26 -7.43 -0.73
CA VAL A 242 -4.07 -8.65 -0.88
C VAL A 242 -3.40 -9.88 -0.28
N ASP A 243 -2.08 -9.87 -0.07
CA ASP A 243 -1.35 -10.97 0.58
C ASP A 243 -1.54 -11.02 2.10
N SER A 244 -2.18 -10.00 2.69
CA SER A 244 -2.69 -10.06 4.06
C SER A 244 -3.69 -11.20 4.25
N MET A 245 -4.39 -11.60 3.18
CA MET A 245 -5.34 -12.71 3.20
C MET A 245 -4.63 -14.07 3.10
N ASP A 246 -5.34 -15.12 3.55
CA ASP A 246 -4.83 -16.49 3.51
C ASP A 246 -4.84 -17.06 2.08
N PRO A 247 -3.68 -17.47 1.51
CA PRO A 247 -3.62 -18.00 0.16
C PRO A 247 -4.35 -19.35 -0.01
N GLU A 248 -4.56 -20.13 1.06
CA GLU A 248 -5.35 -21.35 0.97
C GLU A 248 -6.84 -21.04 0.74
N GLU A 249 -7.37 -20.02 1.42
CA GLU A 249 -8.74 -19.58 1.22
C GLU A 249 -8.93 -18.85 -0.12
N VAL A 250 -8.03 -17.90 -0.44
CA VAL A 250 -8.14 -17.08 -1.66
C VAL A 250 -7.38 -17.75 -2.83
N SER A 251 -6.14 -17.44 -3.02
CA SER A 251 -5.21 -17.98 -4.04
C SER A 251 -3.80 -17.42 -3.85
N ASN A 252 -2.85 -17.93 -4.63
CA ASN A 252 -1.49 -17.37 -4.72
C ASN A 252 -1.39 -16.16 -5.68
N GLY A 253 -2.47 -15.44 -5.89
CA GLY A 253 -2.54 -14.34 -6.85
C GLY A 253 -1.87 -13.04 -6.39
N THR A 254 -0.70 -13.14 -5.75
CA THR A 254 0.16 -12.05 -5.26
C THR A 254 1.63 -12.44 -5.38
N GLY A 255 2.54 -11.46 -5.24
CA GLY A 255 3.99 -11.67 -5.37
C GLY A 255 4.60 -12.52 -4.25
N THR A 256 4.10 -12.38 -3.04
CA THR A 256 4.66 -12.94 -1.80
C THR A 256 3.55 -13.52 -0.91
N PRO A 257 2.86 -14.61 -1.33
CA PRO A 257 1.80 -15.19 -0.54
C PRO A 257 2.33 -15.78 0.78
N SER A 258 1.72 -15.42 1.90
CA SER A 258 2.10 -15.88 3.24
C SER A 258 0.92 -16.63 3.89
N PRO A 259 1.12 -17.84 4.48
CA PRO A 259 0.06 -18.62 5.10
C PRO A 259 -0.45 -17.99 6.41
N ASP A 260 -1.53 -18.55 6.95
CA ASP A 260 -2.18 -18.14 8.20
C ASP A 260 -2.67 -16.67 8.18
N GLY A 261 -3.09 -16.19 7.01
CA GLY A 261 -3.57 -14.84 6.79
C GLY A 261 -5.02 -14.59 7.25
N LEU A 262 -5.50 -13.39 6.96
CA LEU A 262 -6.89 -13.02 7.17
C LEU A 262 -7.81 -13.84 6.25
N THR A 263 -8.96 -14.26 6.77
CA THR A 263 -10.05 -14.78 5.93
C THR A 263 -10.64 -13.67 5.07
N ILE A 264 -11.34 -14.05 3.98
CA ILE A 264 -12.07 -13.09 3.13
C ILE A 264 -13.04 -12.26 3.98
N PHE A 265 -13.72 -12.90 4.95
CA PHE A 265 -14.66 -12.22 5.83
C PHE A 265 -13.95 -11.20 6.75
N GLU A 266 -12.81 -11.57 7.35
CA GLU A 266 -12.03 -10.69 8.23
C GLU A 266 -11.50 -9.49 7.46
N ALA A 267 -10.90 -9.69 6.28
CA ALA A 267 -10.41 -8.63 5.42
C ALA A 267 -11.54 -7.68 4.99
N THR A 268 -12.67 -8.23 4.54
CA THR A 268 -13.86 -7.44 4.14
C THR A 268 -14.38 -6.60 5.32
N SER A 269 -14.54 -7.22 6.50
CA SER A 269 -15.06 -6.53 7.67
C SER A 269 -14.14 -5.40 8.14
N LEU A 270 -12.82 -5.63 8.18
CA LEU A 270 -11.84 -4.59 8.51
C LEU A 270 -11.92 -3.41 7.51
N MET A 271 -11.91 -3.69 6.21
CA MET A 271 -11.96 -2.66 5.17
C MET A 271 -13.24 -1.82 5.25
N VAL A 272 -14.40 -2.45 5.45
CA VAL A 272 -15.69 -1.76 5.65
C VAL A 272 -15.65 -0.84 6.88
N ASN A 273 -15.16 -1.33 8.03
CA ASN A 273 -15.10 -0.55 9.26
C ASN A 273 -14.12 0.63 9.18
N LEU A 274 -12.99 0.45 8.49
CA LEU A 274 -11.99 1.50 8.30
C LEU A 274 -12.42 2.51 7.23
N ALA A 275 -13.09 2.05 6.17
CA ALA A 275 -13.68 2.93 5.16
C ALA A 275 -14.77 3.83 5.73
N ALA A 276 -15.58 3.34 6.66
CA ALA A 276 -16.62 4.11 7.34
C ALA A 276 -16.06 5.22 8.26
N TRP A 277 -14.78 5.17 8.61
CA TRP A 277 -14.18 6.17 9.51
C TRP A 277 -13.96 7.50 8.80
N LYS A 278 -14.54 8.59 9.33
CA LYS A 278 -14.48 9.93 8.71
C LYS A 278 -13.08 10.50 8.54
N LYS A 279 -12.09 10.02 9.29
CA LYS A 279 -10.69 10.42 9.13
C LYS A 279 -9.98 9.72 7.98
N THR A 280 -10.51 8.62 7.46
CA THR A 280 -9.93 7.93 6.29
C THR A 280 -10.06 8.83 5.06
N CYS A 281 -8.90 9.29 4.57
CA CYS A 281 -8.83 10.24 3.45
C CYS A 281 -8.40 9.58 2.13
N CYS A 282 -7.87 8.37 2.18
CA CYS A 282 -7.45 7.59 1.02
C CYS A 282 -7.43 6.11 1.38
N ILE A 283 -7.79 5.25 0.44
CA ILE A 283 -7.65 3.80 0.51
C ILE A 283 -6.92 3.33 -0.73
N GLU A 284 -5.97 2.41 -0.56
CA GLU A 284 -5.19 1.84 -1.65
C GLU A 284 -5.20 0.32 -1.58
N PHE A 285 -5.41 -0.33 -2.73
CA PHE A 285 -5.32 -1.77 -2.94
C PHE A 285 -4.07 -2.08 -3.76
N VAL A 286 -3.26 -3.05 -3.32
CA VAL A 286 -1.96 -3.37 -3.92
C VAL A 286 -1.75 -4.88 -4.09
N GLU A 287 -0.74 -5.24 -4.90
CA GLU A 287 -0.15 -6.58 -5.06
C GLU A 287 -1.06 -7.64 -5.69
N ILE A 288 -2.14 -7.25 -6.37
CA ILE A 288 -2.95 -8.20 -7.15
C ILE A 288 -2.14 -8.66 -8.35
N ASN A 289 -1.75 -9.94 -8.39
CA ASN A 289 -0.95 -10.50 -9.46
C ASN A 289 -1.65 -11.68 -10.15
N PRO A 290 -2.39 -11.45 -11.24
CA PRO A 290 -3.12 -12.52 -11.94
C PRO A 290 -2.22 -13.54 -12.61
N CYS A 291 -0.93 -13.21 -12.87
CA CYS A 291 0.03 -14.15 -13.48
C CYS A 291 0.44 -15.27 -12.52
N LEU A 292 0.33 -15.06 -11.21
CA LEU A 292 0.68 -16.02 -10.17
C LEU A 292 -0.53 -16.75 -9.59
N ASP A 293 -1.74 -16.34 -9.99
CA ASP A 293 -2.99 -16.88 -9.45
C ASP A 293 -3.21 -18.34 -9.87
N ASN A 294 -3.12 -19.25 -8.91
CA ASN A 294 -3.29 -20.69 -9.09
C ASN A 294 -4.77 -21.14 -9.17
N LYS A 295 -5.72 -20.22 -8.99
CA LYS A 295 -7.17 -20.48 -9.03
C LYS A 295 -7.90 -19.61 -10.08
N ILE A 296 -7.20 -19.24 -11.15
CA ILE A 296 -7.75 -18.51 -12.32
C ILE A 296 -8.45 -17.19 -11.91
N ASN A 297 -7.65 -16.18 -11.57
CA ASN A 297 -8.10 -14.83 -11.24
C ASN A 297 -8.89 -14.72 -9.92
N LYS A 298 -8.77 -15.69 -9.02
CA LYS A 298 -9.53 -15.73 -7.76
C LYS A 298 -9.19 -14.56 -6.84
N MET A 299 -7.90 -14.16 -6.79
CA MET A 299 -7.48 -13.00 -5.99
C MET A 299 -8.20 -11.74 -6.45
N ALA A 300 -8.25 -11.48 -7.76
CA ALA A 300 -8.95 -10.31 -8.29
C ALA A 300 -10.48 -10.39 -8.07
N GLU A 301 -11.09 -11.59 -8.10
CA GLU A 301 -12.50 -11.75 -7.77
C GLU A 301 -12.81 -11.32 -6.33
N VAL A 302 -12.00 -11.79 -5.37
CA VAL A 302 -12.15 -11.47 -3.95
C VAL A 302 -11.83 -9.99 -3.70
N ALA A 303 -10.72 -9.50 -4.25
CA ALA A 303 -10.35 -8.09 -4.13
C ALA A 303 -11.42 -7.16 -4.71
N PHE A 304 -12.08 -7.54 -5.82
CA PHE A 304 -13.17 -6.76 -6.39
C PHE A 304 -14.40 -6.72 -5.48
N ASP A 305 -14.74 -7.82 -4.82
CA ASP A 305 -15.85 -7.85 -3.85
C ASP A 305 -15.56 -6.94 -2.66
N ILE A 306 -14.34 -6.98 -2.11
CA ILE A 306 -13.91 -6.10 -1.02
C ILE A 306 -13.89 -4.64 -1.48
N LEU A 307 -13.37 -4.37 -2.68
CA LEU A 307 -13.33 -3.04 -3.28
C LEU A 307 -14.74 -2.42 -3.36
N LYS A 308 -15.72 -3.17 -3.85
CA LYS A 308 -17.10 -2.69 -4.00
C LYS A 308 -17.73 -2.30 -2.67
N VAL A 309 -17.66 -3.19 -1.66
CA VAL A 309 -18.29 -2.91 -0.36
C VAL A 309 -17.55 -1.78 0.37
N THR A 310 -16.23 -1.68 0.20
CA THR A 310 -15.41 -0.58 0.72
C THR A 310 -15.82 0.75 0.09
N THR A 311 -15.94 0.78 -1.23
CA THR A 311 -16.35 1.97 -2.00
C THR A 311 -17.75 2.43 -1.58
N HIS A 312 -18.69 1.50 -1.43
CA HIS A 312 -20.04 1.83 -0.96
C HIS A 312 -20.04 2.48 0.43
N GLN A 313 -19.15 2.06 1.33
CA GLN A 313 -19.01 2.71 2.65
C GLN A 313 -18.44 4.13 2.54
N ILE A 314 -17.54 4.37 1.59
CA ILE A 314 -17.03 5.71 1.32
C ILE A 314 -18.15 6.61 0.80
N GLU A 315 -18.92 6.16 -0.17
CA GLU A 315 -20.06 6.91 -0.74
C GLU A 315 -21.06 7.34 0.34
N ASN A 316 -21.37 6.45 1.28
CA ASN A 316 -22.33 6.73 2.36
C ASN A 316 -21.88 7.82 3.36
N ARG A 317 -20.61 8.24 3.32
CA ARG A 317 -20.05 9.18 4.32
C ARG A 317 -19.49 10.49 3.76
N ILE A 318 -19.30 10.60 2.42
CA ILE A 318 -18.74 11.78 1.76
C ILE A 318 -19.80 12.76 1.26
#